data_9d14d79b943c563b0a10648cecf26f44
#
_entry.id   9d14d79b943c563b0a10648cecf26f44
#
_cell.length_a   1.000
_cell.length_b   1.000
_cell.length_c   1.000
_cell.angle_alpha   90.00
_cell.angle_beta   90.00
_cell.angle_gamma   90.00
#
_symmetry.space_group_name_H-M   'P 1'
#
loop_
_entity.id
_entity.type
_entity.pdbx_description
1 polymer ?
#
loop_
_entity_poly.entity_id
_entity_poly.type
_entity_poly.pdbx_seq_one_letter_code
_entity_poly.pdbx_strand_id
1 'polypeptide(L)'
;MKDSYIKDCTVIPAGGINYLETLEGTDRWRWGMDYTDGALYEAEDLYRDGHEIRSNRLIFVSYPEGKVYEPVKASEGQYLGRPVWSEDSIFCLSVDFKAGKIYILRCCEDMSGAESVKELPLDEVKDCYNLMLDTEPLTLVRQGHENDFQVVWPEKGDFGISPTESFYFRDGDCLIFSKWYEDPYYREETVIRAYPSGKVLEEIKGAVIRMPDGQKWMLE
;
A
#
# COMPACT_ATOMS: atom_id res chain seq x y z
N MET A 1 -1.41 31.66 30.12
CA MET A 1 -0.80 30.55 29.35
C MET A 1 -0.91 29.31 30.23
N LYS A 2 -1.60 28.27 29.79
CA LYS A 2 -1.54 26.97 30.50
C LYS A 2 -0.13 26.43 30.23
N ASP A 3 0.64 26.19 31.29
CA ASP A 3 1.92 25.50 31.16
C ASP A 3 1.68 24.15 30.51
N SER A 4 2.29 23.94 29.35
CA SER A 4 2.22 22.63 28.67
C SER A 4 2.95 21.61 29.54
N TYR A 5 2.27 20.52 29.89
CA TYR A 5 2.89 19.41 30.60
C TYR A 5 3.89 18.62 29.71
N ILE A 6 3.85 18.85 28.40
CA ILE A 6 4.77 18.25 27.43
C ILE A 6 5.87 19.27 27.15
N LYS A 7 7.05 19.01 27.70
CA LYS A 7 8.27 19.78 27.44
C LYS A 7 9.08 19.06 26.36
N ASP A 8 9.81 19.83 25.58
CA ASP A 8 10.75 19.32 24.55
C ASP A 8 10.07 18.53 23.40
N CYS A 9 8.84 18.89 23.06
CA CYS A 9 8.12 18.30 21.95
C CYS A 9 8.38 19.08 20.65
N THR A 10 8.82 18.40 19.60
CA THR A 10 8.90 18.96 18.25
C THR A 10 7.50 19.03 17.64
N VAL A 11 7.06 20.23 17.27
CA VAL A 11 5.76 20.43 16.62
C VAL A 11 5.90 20.21 15.13
N ILE A 12 5.15 19.24 14.60
CA ILE A 12 5.12 18.91 13.16
C ILE A 12 3.89 19.58 12.53
N PRO A 13 4.05 20.45 11.52
CA PRO A 13 2.93 21.14 10.87
C PRO A 13 2.22 20.22 9.86
N ALA A 14 1.57 19.16 10.35
CA ALA A 14 0.95 18.12 9.54
C ALA A 14 -0.38 18.50 8.86
N GLY A 15 -0.87 19.73 9.09
CA GLY A 15 -2.03 20.27 8.37
C GLY A 15 -3.35 19.51 8.60
N GLY A 16 -3.57 19.02 9.82
CA GLY A 16 -4.79 18.28 10.20
C GLY A 16 -4.64 16.76 10.18
N ILE A 17 -3.54 16.24 9.65
CA ILE A 17 -3.23 14.81 9.74
C ILE A 17 -2.72 14.53 11.16
N ASN A 18 -3.41 13.63 11.88
CA ASN A 18 -3.21 13.40 13.30
C ASN A 18 -2.41 12.12 13.61
N TYR A 19 -2.10 11.34 12.60
CA TYR A 19 -1.40 10.07 12.74
C TYR A 19 -0.32 9.93 11.67
N LEU A 20 0.85 9.45 12.08
CA LEU A 20 1.96 9.14 11.19
C LEU A 20 2.36 7.68 11.37
N GLU A 21 2.51 6.98 10.26
CA GLU A 21 3.06 5.63 10.20
C GLU A 21 4.54 5.67 9.82
N THR A 22 5.29 4.64 10.23
CA THR A 22 6.63 4.41 9.68
C THR A 22 6.49 3.92 8.24
N LEU A 23 7.28 4.48 7.33
CA LEU A 23 7.41 3.91 6.00
C LEU A 23 8.32 2.69 6.09
N GLU A 24 7.76 1.50 5.88
CA GLU A 24 8.50 0.25 5.99
C GLU A 24 9.70 0.23 5.01
N GLY A 25 10.81 -0.37 5.45
CA GLY A 25 12.05 -0.42 4.67
C GLY A 25 12.96 0.79 4.85
N THR A 26 12.58 1.81 5.65
CA THR A 26 13.41 2.97 5.94
C THR A 26 13.16 3.54 7.33
N ASP A 27 14.23 3.97 8.01
CA ASP A 27 14.13 4.68 9.28
C ASP A 27 13.93 6.18 9.10
N ARG A 28 14.15 6.68 7.88
CA ARG A 28 14.17 8.11 7.57
C ARG A 28 12.78 8.72 7.44
N TRP A 29 11.78 7.97 6.99
CA TRP A 29 10.50 8.53 6.60
C TRP A 29 9.35 8.05 7.47
N ARG A 30 8.49 9.01 7.79
CA ARG A 30 7.13 8.78 8.30
C ARG A 30 6.16 9.34 7.28
N TRP A 31 4.98 8.76 7.18
CA TRP A 31 3.94 9.23 6.29
C TRP A 31 2.60 9.31 7.00
N GLY A 32 1.72 10.17 6.51
CA GLY A 32 0.36 10.29 6.99
C GLY A 32 -0.58 10.65 5.85
N MET A 33 -1.80 10.19 5.94
CA MET A 33 -2.82 10.40 4.93
C MET A 33 -4.10 10.93 5.54
N ASP A 34 -4.75 11.82 4.79
CA ASP A 34 -6.11 12.26 5.04
C ASP A 34 -7.05 11.37 4.21
N TYR A 35 -7.81 10.53 4.89
CA TYR A 35 -8.80 9.64 4.25
C TYR A 35 -10.14 10.37 4.12
N THR A 36 -10.19 11.37 3.25
CA THR A 36 -11.35 12.24 3.07
C THR A 36 -12.61 11.47 2.64
N ASP A 37 -12.46 10.52 1.72
CA ASP A 37 -13.54 9.68 1.20
C ASP A 37 -13.32 8.18 1.55
N GLY A 38 -12.59 7.89 2.63
CA GLY A 38 -12.28 6.53 3.06
C GLY A 38 -11.05 5.92 2.37
N ALA A 39 -11.06 4.61 2.16
CA ALA A 39 -10.02 3.91 1.42
C ALA A 39 -10.23 4.04 -0.10
N LEU A 40 -9.25 3.58 -0.88
CA LEU A 40 -9.27 3.72 -2.34
C LEU A 40 -10.52 3.08 -3.00
N TYR A 41 -10.99 1.94 -2.48
CA TYR A 41 -12.19 1.29 -2.98
C TYR A 41 -13.48 2.04 -2.59
N GLU A 42 -13.52 2.69 -1.43
CA GLU A 42 -14.66 3.51 -1.02
C GLU A 42 -14.78 4.75 -1.90
N ALA A 43 -13.66 5.36 -2.28
CA ALA A 43 -13.63 6.44 -3.26
C ALA A 43 -14.12 5.96 -4.64
N GLU A 44 -13.74 4.74 -5.05
CA GLU A 44 -14.25 4.13 -6.30
C GLU A 44 -15.77 3.93 -6.26
N ASP A 45 -16.31 3.40 -5.16
CA ASP A 45 -17.74 3.17 -4.98
C ASP A 45 -18.52 4.49 -5.04
N LEU A 46 -18.03 5.54 -4.36
CA LEU A 46 -18.61 6.88 -4.46
C LEU A 46 -18.62 7.39 -5.90
N TYR A 47 -17.52 7.19 -6.63
CA TYR A 47 -17.45 7.60 -8.04
C TYR A 47 -18.44 6.82 -8.91
N ARG A 48 -18.56 5.51 -8.74
CA ARG A 48 -19.51 4.65 -9.47
C ARG A 48 -20.95 5.03 -9.20
N ASP A 49 -21.25 5.49 -7.98
CA ASP A 49 -22.57 5.99 -7.58
C ASP A 49 -22.85 7.42 -8.07
N GLY A 50 -21.92 8.02 -8.80
CA GLY A 50 -22.06 9.36 -9.36
C GLY A 50 -21.80 10.49 -8.37
N HIS A 51 -21.14 10.21 -7.26
CA HIS A 51 -20.71 11.22 -6.29
C HIS A 51 -19.39 11.86 -6.71
N GLU A 52 -19.17 13.08 -6.27
CA GLU A 52 -17.91 13.78 -6.44
C GLU A 52 -16.85 13.20 -5.51
N ILE A 53 -15.68 12.85 -6.07
CA ILE A 53 -14.54 12.37 -5.29
C ILE A 53 -13.70 13.56 -4.86
N ARG A 54 -13.59 13.76 -3.56
CA ARG A 54 -12.63 14.70 -2.96
C ARG A 54 -11.25 14.07 -2.97
N SER A 55 -10.27 14.82 -3.46
CA SER A 55 -8.88 14.36 -3.38
C SER A 55 -8.42 14.28 -1.93
N ASN A 56 -7.73 13.18 -1.59
CA ASN A 56 -7.07 13.04 -0.30
C ASN A 56 -5.66 13.67 -0.32
N ARG A 57 -5.07 13.85 0.86
CA ARG A 57 -3.72 14.36 1.04
C ARG A 57 -2.80 13.28 1.58
N LEU A 58 -1.57 13.27 1.08
CA LEU A 58 -0.49 12.40 1.53
C LEU A 58 0.72 13.27 1.88
N ILE A 59 1.20 13.17 3.11
CA ILE A 59 2.40 13.86 3.57
C ILE A 59 3.49 12.88 3.97
N PHE A 60 4.73 13.33 3.83
CA PHE A 60 5.91 12.66 4.35
C PHE A 60 6.61 13.56 5.36
N VAL A 61 7.15 12.94 6.40
CA VAL A 61 7.90 13.66 7.44
C VAL A 61 9.27 13.02 7.57
N SER A 62 10.32 13.81 7.35
CA SER A 62 11.68 13.31 7.52
C SER A 62 12.03 13.13 9.01
N TYR A 63 12.69 12.06 9.34
CA TYR A 63 13.21 11.79 10.66
C TYR A 63 14.76 11.82 10.62
N PRO A 64 15.44 12.48 11.58
CA PRO A 64 14.88 13.13 12.80
C PRO A 64 14.44 14.59 12.63
N GLU A 65 14.56 15.22 11.45
CA GLU A 65 14.42 16.66 11.26
C GLU A 65 12.97 17.18 11.47
N GLY A 66 11.97 16.31 11.33
CA GLY A 66 10.55 16.67 11.46
C GLY A 66 10.04 17.58 10.34
N LYS A 67 10.74 17.62 9.18
CA LYS A 67 10.33 18.45 8.04
C LYS A 67 9.23 17.73 7.25
N VAL A 68 8.15 18.45 6.95
CA VAL A 68 6.99 17.95 6.21
C VAL A 68 7.14 18.23 4.72
N TYR A 69 6.77 17.25 3.91
CA TYR A 69 6.76 17.31 2.45
C TYR A 69 5.43 16.77 1.90
N GLU A 70 5.01 17.31 0.79
CA GLU A 70 3.81 16.90 0.05
C GLU A 70 4.16 16.83 -1.45
N PRO A 71 4.96 15.82 -1.88
CA PRO A 71 5.47 15.73 -3.25
C PRO A 71 4.39 15.37 -4.26
N VAL A 72 3.32 14.70 -3.81
CA VAL A 72 2.19 14.32 -4.67
C VAL A 72 0.95 15.07 -4.20
N LYS A 73 0.31 15.77 -5.13
CA LYS A 73 -0.96 16.45 -4.91
C LYS A 73 -2.01 15.85 -5.83
N ALA A 74 -2.99 15.21 -5.24
CA ALA A 74 -4.13 14.72 -6.00
C ALA A 74 -5.01 15.89 -6.45
N SER A 75 -5.47 15.82 -7.70
CA SER A 75 -6.47 16.73 -8.25
C SER A 75 -7.88 16.15 -8.05
N GLU A 76 -8.92 16.96 -8.32
CA GLU A 76 -10.30 16.48 -8.31
C GLU A 76 -10.49 15.22 -9.18
N GLY A 77 -11.10 14.20 -8.62
CA GLY A 77 -11.28 12.89 -9.26
C GLY A 77 -10.09 11.94 -9.09
N GLN A 78 -8.98 12.42 -8.51
CA GLN A 78 -7.81 11.60 -8.18
C GLN A 78 -7.79 11.25 -6.69
N TYR A 79 -7.39 10.02 -6.39
CA TYR A 79 -7.24 9.53 -5.03
C TYR A 79 -5.92 8.76 -4.88
N LEU A 80 -5.20 9.03 -3.78
CA LEU A 80 -3.89 8.44 -3.50
C LEU A 80 -4.05 7.20 -2.64
N GLY A 81 -3.33 6.14 -2.99
CA GLY A 81 -3.16 4.95 -2.18
C GLY A 81 -1.95 5.05 -1.24
N ARG A 82 -1.73 3.99 -0.45
CA ARG A 82 -0.61 3.91 0.49
C ARG A 82 0.73 3.98 -0.22
N PRO A 83 1.69 4.75 0.32
CA PRO A 83 3.04 4.80 -0.22
C PRO A 83 3.84 3.57 0.20
N VAL A 84 4.88 3.27 -0.56
CA VAL A 84 5.86 2.22 -0.25
C VAL A 84 7.28 2.72 -0.49
N TRP A 85 8.24 2.08 0.18
CA TRP A 85 9.68 2.30 -0.02
C TRP A 85 10.25 1.14 -0.83
N SER A 86 10.84 1.43 -1.97
CA SER A 86 11.49 0.43 -2.83
C SER A 86 12.64 1.08 -3.57
N GLU A 87 13.72 0.37 -3.81
CA GLU A 87 14.86 0.85 -4.61
C GLU A 87 15.35 2.25 -4.17
N ASP A 88 15.49 2.45 -2.86
CA ASP A 88 15.89 3.73 -2.23
C ASP A 88 15.01 4.93 -2.60
N SER A 89 13.76 4.68 -2.97
CA SER A 89 12.81 5.71 -3.38
C SER A 89 11.42 5.47 -2.76
N ILE A 90 10.66 6.56 -2.64
CA ILE A 90 9.24 6.50 -2.24
C ILE A 90 8.40 6.37 -3.49
N PHE A 91 7.53 5.36 -3.52
CA PHE A 91 6.52 5.19 -4.55
C PHE A 91 5.13 5.39 -3.97
N CYS A 92 4.24 5.97 -4.78
CA CYS A 92 2.85 6.23 -4.44
C CYS A 92 1.94 5.71 -5.55
N LEU A 93 0.80 5.15 -5.15
CA LEU A 93 -0.28 4.81 -6.06
C LEU A 93 -1.22 6.01 -6.17
N SER A 94 -1.63 6.37 -7.38
CA SER A 94 -2.67 7.35 -7.64
C SER A 94 -3.68 6.79 -8.63
N VAL A 95 -4.95 6.87 -8.31
CA VAL A 95 -6.05 6.50 -9.22
C VAL A 95 -6.80 7.76 -9.61
N ASP A 96 -6.93 7.98 -10.93
CA ASP A 96 -7.76 9.02 -11.51
C ASP A 96 -9.04 8.39 -12.05
N PHE A 97 -10.10 8.44 -11.27
CA PHE A 97 -11.37 7.84 -11.63
C PHE A 97 -12.01 8.54 -12.83
N LYS A 98 -11.81 9.86 -12.96
CA LYS A 98 -12.36 10.66 -14.05
C LYS A 98 -11.68 10.38 -15.39
N ALA A 99 -10.34 10.22 -15.37
CA ALA A 99 -9.56 9.86 -16.54
C ALA A 99 -9.54 8.34 -16.79
N GLY A 100 -9.98 7.50 -15.84
CA GLY A 100 -9.93 6.05 -15.94
C GLY A 100 -8.51 5.51 -15.94
N LYS A 101 -7.64 6.02 -15.07
CA LYS A 101 -6.21 5.71 -15.06
C LYS A 101 -5.67 5.42 -13.67
N ILE A 102 -4.67 4.54 -13.63
CA ILE A 102 -3.85 4.24 -12.46
C ILE A 102 -2.43 4.72 -12.76
N TYR A 103 -1.82 5.43 -11.82
CA TYR A 103 -0.44 5.89 -11.90
C TYR A 103 0.39 5.30 -10.76
N ILE A 104 1.57 4.79 -11.10
CA ILE A 104 2.64 4.52 -10.13
C ILE A 104 3.59 5.70 -10.22
N LEU A 105 3.70 6.45 -9.13
CA LEU A 105 4.49 7.66 -9.03
C LEU A 105 5.73 7.40 -8.18
N ARG A 106 6.89 7.92 -8.61
CA ARG A 106 8.12 7.94 -7.81
C ARG A 106 8.38 9.36 -7.34
N CYS A 107 8.53 9.56 -6.03
CA CYS A 107 8.91 10.86 -5.49
C CYS A 107 10.34 11.23 -5.89
N CYS A 108 10.57 12.52 -6.19
CA CYS A 108 11.91 13.03 -6.44
C CYS A 108 12.76 12.96 -5.15
N GLU A 109 14.07 12.80 -5.27
CA GLU A 109 14.99 12.69 -4.12
C GLU A 109 14.89 13.90 -3.16
N ASP A 110 14.67 15.08 -3.70
CA ASP A 110 14.51 16.32 -2.90
C ASP A 110 13.09 16.52 -2.38
N MET A 111 12.18 15.60 -2.66
CA MET A 111 10.76 15.67 -2.29
C MET A 111 10.02 16.89 -2.86
N SER A 112 10.52 17.50 -3.94
CA SER A 112 9.90 18.66 -4.59
C SER A 112 8.70 18.30 -5.45
N GLY A 113 8.56 17.03 -5.81
CA GLY A 113 7.50 16.52 -6.69
C GLY A 113 7.61 15.01 -6.87
N ALA A 114 6.86 14.48 -7.83
CA ALA A 114 6.90 13.08 -8.23
C ALA A 114 6.79 12.96 -9.75
N GLU A 115 7.35 11.87 -10.28
CA GLU A 115 7.28 11.51 -11.70
C GLU A 115 6.47 10.22 -11.89
N SER A 116 5.74 10.11 -13.00
CA SER A 116 5.01 8.88 -13.33
C SER A 116 5.99 7.83 -13.90
N VAL A 117 6.14 6.73 -13.19
CA VAL A 117 6.94 5.56 -13.61
C VAL A 117 6.14 4.65 -14.52
N LYS A 118 4.83 4.56 -14.23
CA LYS A 118 3.89 3.72 -14.97
C LYS A 118 2.51 4.34 -14.97
N GLU A 119 1.86 4.26 -16.13
CA GLU A 119 0.45 4.55 -16.33
C GLU A 119 -0.25 3.28 -16.84
N LEU A 120 -1.41 2.99 -16.27
CA LEU A 120 -2.25 1.85 -16.63
C LEU A 120 -3.70 2.33 -16.77
N PRO A 121 -4.49 1.74 -17.68
CA PRO A 121 -5.94 1.92 -17.67
C PRO A 121 -6.57 1.40 -16.36
N LEU A 122 -7.59 2.07 -15.86
CA LEU A 122 -8.29 1.64 -14.64
C LEU A 122 -9.03 0.31 -14.82
N ASP A 123 -9.47 0.01 -16.04
CA ASP A 123 -10.13 -1.25 -16.40
C ASP A 123 -9.19 -2.48 -16.45
N GLU A 124 -7.89 -2.29 -16.21
CA GLU A 124 -6.95 -3.39 -15.96
C GLU A 124 -7.22 -4.11 -14.63
N VAL A 125 -7.92 -3.46 -13.71
CA VAL A 125 -8.36 -4.04 -12.43
C VAL A 125 -9.87 -4.17 -12.39
N LYS A 126 -10.37 -5.19 -11.68
CA LYS A 126 -11.82 -5.38 -11.50
C LYS A 126 -12.43 -4.26 -10.65
N ASP A 127 -11.70 -3.84 -9.64
CA ASP A 127 -12.02 -2.77 -8.70
C ASP A 127 -10.76 -2.36 -7.94
N CYS A 128 -10.86 -1.33 -7.09
CA CYS A 128 -9.75 -0.85 -6.27
C CYS A 128 -9.68 -1.51 -4.87
N TYR A 129 -10.39 -2.61 -4.63
CA TYR A 129 -10.37 -3.28 -3.35
C TYR A 129 -9.01 -3.91 -3.08
N ASN A 130 -8.36 -3.50 -1.98
CA ASN A 130 -6.97 -3.85 -1.67
C ASN A 130 -6.01 -3.72 -2.87
N LEU A 131 -6.23 -2.70 -3.71
CA LEU A 131 -5.27 -2.34 -4.75
C LEU A 131 -4.07 -1.65 -4.08
N MET A 132 -2.88 -2.27 -4.17
CA MET A 132 -1.71 -1.82 -3.43
C MET A 132 -0.40 -2.08 -4.17
N LEU A 133 0.61 -1.28 -3.83
CA LEU A 133 2.00 -1.54 -4.22
C LEU A 133 2.65 -2.46 -3.20
N ASP A 134 3.46 -3.39 -3.66
CA ASP A 134 4.41 -4.20 -2.89
C ASP A 134 5.84 -3.94 -3.38
N THR A 135 6.86 -4.25 -2.58
CA THR A 135 8.16 -3.58 -2.69
C THR A 135 9.33 -4.40 -3.18
N GLU A 136 9.32 -5.73 -3.15
CA GLU A 136 10.53 -6.54 -3.42
C GLU A 136 10.30 -7.69 -4.38
N PRO A 137 10.28 -7.40 -5.68
CA PRO A 137 10.40 -6.11 -6.39
C PRO A 137 9.08 -5.34 -6.44
N LEU A 138 9.17 -4.04 -6.78
CA LEU A 138 7.98 -3.18 -6.90
C LEU A 138 6.94 -3.81 -7.81
N THR A 139 5.74 -4.01 -7.28
CA THR A 139 4.66 -4.73 -7.94
C THR A 139 3.33 -4.09 -7.58
N LEU A 140 2.42 -3.97 -8.54
CA LEU A 140 1.03 -3.59 -8.27
C LEU A 140 0.18 -4.85 -8.21
N VAL A 141 -0.51 -5.05 -7.09
CA VAL A 141 -1.40 -6.18 -6.87
C VAL A 141 -2.76 -5.72 -6.38
N ARG A 142 -3.75 -6.59 -6.54
CA ARG A 142 -5.09 -6.42 -6.00
C ARG A 142 -5.56 -7.73 -5.37
N GLN A 143 -6.08 -7.67 -4.16
CA GLN A 143 -6.77 -8.80 -3.55
C GLN A 143 -8.25 -8.47 -3.39
N GLY A 144 -9.10 -9.07 -4.22
CA GLY A 144 -10.54 -8.85 -4.18
C GLY A 144 -11.23 -9.53 -3.00
N HIS A 145 -12.43 -9.07 -2.68
CA HIS A 145 -13.26 -9.66 -1.63
C HIS A 145 -13.99 -10.95 -2.07
N GLU A 146 -13.95 -11.28 -3.36
CA GLU A 146 -14.51 -12.53 -3.92
C GLU A 146 -13.52 -13.69 -3.94
N ASN A 147 -12.47 -13.63 -3.10
CA ASN A 147 -11.37 -14.60 -3.06
C ASN A 147 -10.60 -14.68 -4.38
N ASP A 148 -10.42 -13.56 -5.02
CA ASP A 148 -9.65 -13.41 -6.23
C ASP A 148 -8.42 -12.52 -5.98
N PHE A 149 -7.36 -12.80 -6.70
CA PHE A 149 -6.11 -12.06 -6.63
C PHE A 149 -5.61 -11.74 -8.03
N GLN A 150 -5.18 -10.50 -8.22
CA GLN A 150 -4.58 -10.03 -9.47
C GLN A 150 -3.16 -9.53 -9.22
N VAL A 151 -2.20 -10.00 -10.01
CA VAL A 151 -0.97 -9.29 -10.28
C VAL A 151 -1.25 -8.39 -11.47
N VAL A 152 -1.14 -7.08 -11.28
CA VAL A 152 -1.52 -6.07 -12.28
C VAL A 152 -0.32 -5.61 -13.08
N TRP A 153 0.82 -5.41 -12.40
CA TRP A 153 2.07 -4.95 -13.01
C TRP A 153 3.28 -5.38 -12.16
N PRO A 154 4.47 -5.64 -12.75
CA PRO A 154 4.86 -5.52 -14.17
C PRO A 154 4.34 -6.63 -15.08
N GLU A 155 4.10 -7.81 -14.55
CA GLU A 155 3.50 -8.93 -15.29
C GLU A 155 2.04 -9.12 -14.84
N LYS A 156 1.23 -9.79 -15.66
CA LYS A 156 -0.18 -10.01 -15.35
C LYS A 156 -0.43 -11.44 -14.88
N GLY A 157 -1.23 -11.57 -13.81
CA GLY A 157 -1.74 -12.83 -13.31
C GLY A 157 -3.11 -12.62 -12.66
N ASP A 158 -4.01 -13.58 -12.82
CA ASP A 158 -5.35 -13.60 -12.21
C ASP A 158 -5.65 -15.03 -11.75
N PHE A 159 -5.93 -15.19 -10.45
CA PHE A 159 -6.18 -16.50 -9.87
C PHE A 159 -7.03 -16.40 -8.60
N GLY A 160 -7.69 -17.52 -8.28
CA GLY A 160 -8.42 -17.66 -7.03
C GLY A 160 -7.52 -17.96 -5.84
N ILE A 161 -7.90 -17.45 -4.68
CA ILE A 161 -7.30 -17.75 -3.38
C ILE A 161 -8.34 -18.36 -2.44
N SER A 162 -7.92 -18.95 -1.31
CA SER A 162 -8.86 -19.42 -0.30
C SER A 162 -9.49 -18.24 0.46
N PRO A 163 -10.72 -18.36 0.97
CA PRO A 163 -11.36 -17.32 1.79
C PRO A 163 -10.55 -16.89 3.02
N THR A 164 -9.63 -17.75 3.47
CA THR A 164 -8.78 -17.50 4.63
C THR A 164 -7.35 -17.12 4.25
N GLU A 165 -7.06 -16.98 2.96
CA GLU A 165 -5.78 -16.48 2.48
C GLU A 165 -5.78 -14.95 2.37
N SER A 166 -4.68 -14.34 2.81
CA SER A 166 -4.40 -12.93 2.63
C SER A 166 -3.00 -12.75 2.06
N PHE A 167 -2.86 -11.92 1.04
CA PHE A 167 -1.57 -11.57 0.47
C PHE A 167 -0.75 -10.82 1.52
N TYR A 168 0.52 -11.20 1.62
CA TYR A 168 1.42 -10.60 2.56
C TYR A 168 2.51 -9.79 1.85
N PHE A 169 3.33 -10.42 0.99
CA PHE A 169 4.34 -9.76 0.18
C PHE A 169 4.79 -10.64 -0.99
N ARG A 170 5.48 -10.01 -1.95
CA ARG A 170 6.22 -10.70 -3.00
C ARG A 170 7.68 -10.89 -2.58
N ASP A 171 8.26 -12.03 -2.90
CA ASP A 171 9.67 -12.36 -2.71
C ASP A 171 10.25 -12.94 -4.01
N GLY A 172 10.84 -12.08 -4.82
CA GLY A 172 11.34 -12.45 -6.14
C GLY A 172 10.26 -13.08 -7.03
N ASP A 173 10.39 -14.36 -7.32
CA ASP A 173 9.45 -15.14 -8.15
C ASP A 173 8.34 -15.82 -7.34
N CYS A 174 8.19 -15.47 -6.06
CA CYS A 174 7.19 -16.02 -5.17
C CYS A 174 6.24 -14.94 -4.64
N LEU A 175 4.96 -15.31 -4.50
CA LEU A 175 3.94 -14.56 -3.77
C LEU A 175 3.69 -15.28 -2.45
N ILE A 176 3.78 -14.56 -1.34
CA ILE A 176 3.63 -15.10 0.00
C ILE A 176 2.27 -14.68 0.56
N PHE A 177 1.50 -15.66 0.98
CA PHE A 177 0.18 -15.47 1.59
C PHE A 177 0.19 -16.04 3.00
N SER A 178 -0.48 -15.36 3.92
CA SER A 178 -0.91 -15.93 5.20
C SER A 178 -2.25 -16.61 5.00
N LYS A 179 -2.42 -17.78 5.61
CA LYS A 179 -3.68 -18.55 5.61
C LYS A 179 -4.01 -18.95 7.03
N TRP A 180 -5.17 -18.54 7.50
CA TRP A 180 -5.57 -18.75 8.89
C TRP A 180 -6.74 -19.73 9.01
N TYR A 181 -6.81 -20.38 10.17
CA TYR A 181 -7.86 -21.31 10.53
C TYR A 181 -8.30 -21.06 11.96
N GLU A 182 -9.60 -21.09 12.22
CA GLU A 182 -10.16 -20.91 13.57
C GLU A 182 -10.40 -22.24 14.29
N ASP A 183 -10.76 -23.28 13.56
CA ASP A 183 -11.23 -24.56 14.11
C ASP A 183 -10.24 -25.71 13.84
N PRO A 184 -9.97 -26.61 14.82
CA PRO A 184 -10.43 -26.62 16.24
C PRO A 184 -9.65 -25.64 17.14
N TYR A 185 -8.51 -25.11 16.69
CA TYR A 185 -7.68 -24.10 17.36
C TYR A 185 -7.15 -23.13 16.30
N TYR A 186 -7.03 -21.87 16.67
CA TYR A 186 -6.40 -20.87 15.81
C TYR A 186 -4.99 -21.33 15.42
N ARG A 187 -4.71 -21.31 14.13
CA ARG A 187 -3.38 -21.56 13.56
C ARG A 187 -3.21 -20.82 12.26
N GLU A 188 -2.00 -20.54 11.94
CA GLU A 188 -1.62 -19.94 10.67
C GLU A 188 -0.74 -20.88 9.86
N GLU A 189 -0.86 -20.78 8.55
CA GLU A 189 -0.03 -21.43 7.56
C GLU A 189 0.43 -20.37 6.55
N THR A 190 1.61 -20.56 6.01
CA THR A 190 2.12 -19.74 4.91
C THR A 190 1.93 -20.49 3.60
N VAL A 191 1.27 -19.86 2.63
CA VAL A 191 1.10 -20.39 1.29
C VAL A 191 2.05 -19.65 0.34
N ILE A 192 2.93 -20.39 -0.32
CA ILE A 192 3.88 -19.88 -1.29
C ILE A 192 3.33 -20.18 -2.68
N ARG A 193 3.18 -19.14 -3.49
CA ARG A 193 2.66 -19.24 -4.86
C ARG A 193 3.66 -18.69 -5.86
N ALA A 194 3.73 -19.29 -7.04
CA ALA A 194 4.57 -18.81 -8.13
C ALA A 194 4.05 -17.47 -8.68
N TYR A 195 4.93 -16.51 -8.82
CA TYR A 195 4.68 -15.25 -9.53
C TYR A 195 4.80 -15.46 -11.06
N PRO A 196 3.96 -14.87 -11.90
CA PRO A 196 2.70 -14.18 -11.57
C PRO A 196 1.49 -15.13 -11.60
N SER A 197 1.71 -16.42 -11.84
CA SER A 197 0.67 -17.42 -12.19
C SER A 197 -0.25 -17.81 -11.02
N GLY A 198 0.18 -17.57 -9.77
CA GLY A 198 -0.55 -17.97 -8.57
C GLY A 198 -0.56 -19.47 -8.28
N LYS A 199 0.19 -20.29 -9.06
CA LYS A 199 0.31 -21.73 -8.80
C LYS A 199 0.90 -21.95 -7.40
N VAL A 200 0.20 -22.73 -6.55
CA VAL A 200 0.72 -23.13 -5.25
C VAL A 200 2.00 -23.96 -5.43
N LEU A 201 3.06 -23.52 -4.80
CA LEU A 201 4.35 -24.20 -4.76
C LEU A 201 4.52 -25.00 -3.47
N GLU A 202 4.13 -24.38 -2.35
CA GLU A 202 4.31 -24.96 -1.01
C GLU A 202 3.29 -24.39 -0.03
N GLU A 203 2.91 -25.18 0.98
CA GLU A 203 2.16 -24.75 2.16
C GLU A 203 2.98 -25.16 3.40
N ILE A 204 3.31 -24.20 4.26
CA ILE A 204 4.18 -24.38 5.42
C ILE A 204 3.40 -24.01 6.67
N LYS A 205 3.52 -24.81 7.74
CA LYS A 205 2.95 -24.46 9.06
C LYS A 205 3.69 -23.27 9.64
N GLY A 206 2.94 -22.36 10.23
CA GLY A 206 3.47 -21.14 10.83
C GLY A 206 3.33 -19.91 9.96
N ALA A 207 3.57 -18.76 10.56
CA ALA A 207 3.50 -17.46 9.91
C ALA A 207 4.88 -16.95 9.53
N VAL A 208 5.05 -16.50 8.29
CA VAL A 208 6.24 -15.77 7.87
C VAL A 208 6.07 -14.29 8.21
N ILE A 209 7.08 -13.69 8.84
CA ILE A 209 7.14 -12.25 9.11
C ILE A 209 8.34 -11.66 8.37
N ARG A 210 8.10 -10.59 7.62
CA ARG A 210 9.17 -9.77 7.04
C ARG A 210 9.58 -8.70 8.05
N MET A 211 10.87 -8.69 8.38
CA MET A 211 11.46 -7.71 9.28
C MET A 211 11.83 -6.43 8.52
N PRO A 212 11.94 -5.27 9.20
CA PRO A 212 12.26 -3.99 8.55
C PRO A 212 13.60 -3.97 7.78
N ASP A 213 14.53 -4.87 8.13
CA ASP A 213 15.83 -5.03 7.47
C ASP A 213 15.81 -6.06 6.33
N GLY A 214 14.62 -6.56 5.95
CA GLY A 214 14.42 -7.55 4.90
C GLY A 214 14.60 -9.01 5.34
N GLN A 215 14.98 -9.28 6.60
CA GLN A 215 15.00 -10.65 7.12
C GLN A 215 13.58 -11.24 7.12
N LYS A 216 13.50 -12.55 6.95
CA LYS A 216 12.25 -13.30 7.04
C LYS A 216 12.33 -14.27 8.21
N TRP A 217 11.36 -14.17 9.10
CA TRP A 217 11.27 -15.05 10.26
C TRP A 217 10.05 -15.94 10.13
N MET A 218 10.21 -17.22 10.48
CA MET A 218 9.13 -18.18 10.59
C MET A 218 8.74 -18.33 12.04
N LEU A 219 7.48 -18.11 12.36
CA LEU A 219 6.89 -18.39 13.68
C LEU A 219 6.15 -19.73 13.59
N GLU A 220 6.54 -20.71 14.40
CA GLU A 220 5.94 -22.04 14.50
C GLU A 220 5.00 -22.18 15.71
#